data_f9dac5ea4bb1fece7a5e8a11b361e911
#
_entry.id   f9dac5ea4bb1fece7a5e8a11b361e911
#
_cell.length_a   1.000
_cell.length_b   1.000
_cell.length_c   1.000
_cell.angle_alpha   90.00
_cell.angle_beta   90.00
_cell.angle_gamma   90.00
#
_symmetry.space_group_name_H-M   'P 1'
#
loop_
_entity.id
_entity.type
_entity.pdbx_description
1 polymer ?
#
loop_
_entity_poly.entity_id
_entity_poly.type
_entity_poly.pdbx_seq_one_letter_code
_entity_poly.pdbx_strand_id
1 'polypeptide(L)' 'MPASEAERTEQRLTELEIKSAFTEDLLDHLNATIVAQQRQIDLLLRELSALRQQQADSQPTAFRSLRDELPPHY' A
#
# COMPACT_ATOMS: atom_id res chain seq x y z
N MET A 1 -14.41 34.79 36.74
CA MET A 1 -13.22 35.57 36.42
C MET A 1 -12.58 35.05 35.15
N PRO A 2 -12.14 35.90 34.27
CA PRO A 2 -11.44 35.42 33.10
C PRO A 2 -10.08 34.82 33.51
N ALA A 3 -9.66 33.77 32.82
CA ALA A 3 -8.38 33.13 33.06
C ALA A 3 -7.24 34.10 32.80
N SER A 4 -6.14 33.98 33.55
CA SER A 4 -4.93 34.77 33.32
C SER A 4 -4.29 34.36 31.99
N GLU A 5 -3.38 35.15 31.46
CA GLU A 5 -2.64 34.80 30.27
C GLU A 5 -1.84 33.50 30.46
N ALA A 6 -1.26 33.31 31.65
CA ALA A 6 -0.55 32.08 31.96
C ALA A 6 -1.45 30.84 31.89
N GLU A 7 -2.65 30.97 32.48
CA GLU A 7 -3.62 29.87 32.44
C GLU A 7 -4.11 29.56 31.03
N ARG A 8 -4.33 30.58 30.20
CA ARG A 8 -4.70 30.38 28.80
C ARG A 8 -3.59 29.73 28.03
N THR A 9 -2.37 30.13 28.27
CA THR A 9 -1.21 29.54 27.62
C THR A 9 -1.07 28.07 28.00
N GLU A 10 -1.23 27.74 29.28
CA GLU A 10 -1.22 26.35 29.73
C GLU A 10 -2.31 25.52 29.11
N GLN A 11 -3.52 26.06 29.01
CA GLN A 11 -4.64 25.38 28.37
C GLN A 11 -4.35 25.10 26.89
N ARG A 12 -3.82 26.10 26.20
CA ARG A 12 -3.46 25.94 24.78
C ARG A 12 -2.36 24.93 24.58
N LEU A 13 -1.33 24.94 25.44
CA LEU A 13 -0.27 23.95 25.38
C LEU A 13 -0.79 22.55 25.64
N THR A 14 -1.66 22.38 26.61
CA THR A 14 -2.28 21.10 26.91
C THR A 14 -3.09 20.60 25.71
N GLU A 15 -3.89 21.45 25.10
CA GLU A 15 -4.68 21.10 23.91
C GLU A 15 -3.76 20.72 22.74
N LEU A 16 -2.67 21.45 22.54
CA LEU A 16 -1.71 21.14 21.49
C LEU A 16 -1.00 19.82 21.75
N GLU A 17 -0.66 19.53 22.99
CA GLU A 17 -0.04 18.25 23.36
C GLU A 17 -1.00 17.09 23.08
N ILE A 18 -2.25 17.24 23.43
CA ILE A 18 -3.28 16.22 23.18
C ILE A 18 -3.45 16.00 21.67
N LYS A 19 -3.56 17.07 20.90
CA LYS A 19 -3.68 17.00 19.45
C LYS A 19 -2.44 16.40 18.80
N SER A 20 -1.27 16.77 19.31
CA SER A 20 0.00 16.24 18.80
C SER A 20 0.12 14.75 19.06
N ALA A 21 -0.21 14.29 20.26
CA ALA A 21 -0.19 12.87 20.59
C ALA A 21 -1.17 12.09 19.71
N PHE A 22 -2.36 12.60 19.51
CA PHE A 22 -3.36 11.98 18.63
C PHE A 22 -2.86 11.90 17.20
N THR A 23 -2.26 12.99 16.70
CA THR A 23 -1.72 13.05 15.35
C THR A 23 -0.56 12.07 15.17
N GLU A 24 0.32 11.95 16.14
CA GLU A 24 1.42 11.01 16.12
C GLU A 24 0.91 9.57 16.07
N ASP A 25 -0.08 9.23 16.88
CA ASP A 25 -0.70 7.91 16.87
C ASP A 25 -1.34 7.61 15.51
N LEU A 26 -2.02 8.59 14.95
CA LEU A 26 -2.64 8.44 13.63
C LEU A 26 -1.59 8.24 12.55
N LEU A 27 -0.49 8.98 12.58
CA LEU A 27 0.61 8.82 11.63
C LEU A 27 1.26 7.45 11.75
N ASP A 28 1.47 6.97 12.97
CA ASP A 28 2.01 5.63 13.20
C ASP A 28 1.09 4.55 12.62
N HIS A 29 -0.21 4.71 12.86
CA HIS A 29 -1.21 3.79 12.32
C HIS A 29 -1.24 3.82 10.80
N LEU A 30 -1.23 5.01 10.20
CA LEU A 30 -1.22 5.15 8.74
C LEU A 30 0.06 4.56 8.14
N ASN A 31 1.21 4.81 8.76
CA ASN A 31 2.48 4.24 8.29
C ASN A 31 2.46 2.71 8.35
N ALA A 32 1.95 2.15 9.44
CA ALA A 32 1.81 0.69 9.56
C ALA A 32 0.87 0.12 8.48
N THR A 33 -0.22 0.82 8.19
CA THR A 33 -1.17 0.43 7.15
C THR A 33 -0.51 0.47 5.77
N ILE A 34 0.24 1.52 5.47
CA ILE A 34 0.96 1.65 4.20
C ILE A 34 1.95 0.50 4.03
N VAL A 35 2.71 0.18 5.06
CA VAL A 35 3.68 -0.92 5.01
C VAL A 35 2.96 -2.26 4.78
N ALA A 36 1.85 -2.49 5.49
CA ALA A 36 1.07 -3.72 5.32
C ALA A 36 0.49 -3.83 3.91
N GLN A 37 -0.04 -2.74 3.39
CA GLN A 37 -0.57 -2.70 2.02
C GLN A 37 0.52 -2.95 0.99
N GLN A 38 1.70 -2.37 1.18
CA GLN A 38 2.81 -2.59 0.27
C GLN A 38 3.25 -4.06 0.25
N ARG A 39 3.27 -4.71 1.40
CA ARG A 39 3.56 -6.14 1.48
C ARG A 39 2.51 -6.98 0.76
N GLN A 40 1.24 -6.61 0.90
CA GLN A 40 0.16 -7.29 0.19
C GLN A 40 0.29 -7.12 -1.32
N ILE A 41 0.60 -5.91 -1.77
CA ILE A 41 0.81 -5.63 -3.20
C ILE A 41 1.97 -6.46 -3.73
N ASP A 42 3.09 -6.49 -3.02
CA ASP A 42 4.27 -7.25 -3.43
C ASP A 42 3.94 -8.75 -3.52
N LEU A 43 3.21 -9.28 -2.55
CA LEU A 43 2.78 -10.67 -2.55
C LEU A 43 1.88 -10.97 -3.75
N LEU A 44 0.89 -10.11 -4.00
CA LEU A 44 -0.02 -10.27 -5.13
C LEU A 44 0.72 -10.22 -6.46
N LEU A 45 1.71 -9.33 -6.58
CA LEU A 45 2.52 -9.24 -7.79
C LEU A 45 3.33 -10.53 -8.01
N ARG A 46 3.88 -11.10 -6.95
CA ARG A 46 4.60 -12.38 -7.02
C ARG A 46 3.68 -13.51 -7.42
N GLU A 47 2.49 -13.57 -6.82
CA GLU A 47 1.49 -14.59 -7.15
C GLU A 47 1.03 -14.46 -8.59
N LEU A 48 0.80 -13.24 -9.05
CA LEU A 48 0.41 -12.98 -10.42
C LEU A 48 1.50 -13.40 -11.40
N SER A 49 2.75 -13.08 -11.09
CA SER A 49 3.90 -13.47 -11.88
C SER A 49 4.03 -15.00 -11.96
N ALA A 50 3.82 -15.68 -10.83
CA ALA A 50 3.85 -17.14 -10.77
C ALA A 50 2.73 -17.76 -11.61
N LEU A 51 1.53 -17.19 -11.56
CA LEU A 51 0.40 -17.65 -12.37
C LEU A 51 0.66 -17.46 -13.86
N ARG A 52 1.24 -16.33 -14.25
CA ARG A 52 1.62 -16.10 -15.65
C ARG A 52 2.66 -17.10 -16.11
N GLN A 53 3.61 -17.41 -15.27
CA GLN A 53 4.64 -18.41 -15.57
C GLN A 53 4.02 -19.80 -15.72
N GLN A 54 3.10 -20.18 -14.82
CA GLN A 54 2.37 -21.43 -14.92
C GLN A 54 1.57 -21.53 -16.21
N GLN A 55 0.88 -20.47 -16.60
CA GLN A 55 0.13 -20.43 -17.84
C GLN A 55 1.05 -20.61 -19.06
N ALA A 56 2.19 -19.92 -19.05
CA ALA A 56 3.15 -20.04 -20.13
C ALA A 56 3.72 -21.46 -20.22
N ASP A 57 4.03 -22.09 -19.08
CA ASP A 57 4.60 -23.43 -19.03
C ASP A 57 3.57 -24.52 -19.35
N SER A 58 2.29 -24.27 -19.03
CA SER A 58 1.22 -25.25 -19.24
C SER A 58 0.45 -25.05 -20.53
N GLN A 59 0.81 -24.06 -21.34
CA GLN A 59 0.16 -23.85 -22.64
C GLN A 59 0.37 -25.06 -23.52
N PRO A 60 -0.70 -25.57 -24.18
CA PRO A 60 -0.57 -26.72 -25.06
C PRO A 60 0.40 -26.43 -26.20
N THR A 61 1.20 -27.42 -26.55
CA THR A 61 2.11 -27.35 -27.70
C THR A 61 1.37 -26.97 -28.98
N ALA A 62 0.14 -27.42 -29.12
CA ALA A 62 -0.73 -27.07 -30.25
C ALA A 62 -0.96 -25.58 -30.39
N PHE A 63 -1.12 -24.88 -29.27
CA PHE A 63 -1.28 -23.44 -29.27
C PHE A 63 -0.01 -22.72 -29.74
N ARG A 64 1.13 -23.20 -29.30
CA ARG A 64 2.43 -22.67 -29.76
C ARG A 64 2.65 -22.90 -31.24
N SER A 65 2.26 -24.08 -31.71
CA SER A 65 2.35 -24.41 -33.13
C SER A 65 1.48 -23.50 -33.99
N LEU A 66 0.27 -23.22 -33.55
CA LEU A 66 -0.62 -22.30 -34.25
C LEU A 66 -0.02 -20.90 -34.32
N ARG A 67 0.63 -20.46 -33.25
CA ARG A 67 1.29 -19.17 -33.19
C ARG A 67 2.48 -19.09 -34.15
N ASP A 68 3.24 -20.17 -34.21
CA ASP A 68 4.40 -20.28 -35.10
C ASP A 68 3.99 -20.39 -36.57
N GLU A 69 2.82 -20.93 -36.85
CA GLU A 69 2.27 -21.07 -38.21
C GLU A 69 1.70 -19.76 -38.75
N LEU A 70 1.48 -18.76 -37.89
CA LEU A 70 0.98 -17.47 -38.34
C LEU A 70 2.04 -16.77 -39.18
N PRO A 71 1.66 -16.17 -40.32
CA PRO A 71 2.61 -15.44 -41.15
C PRO A 71 3.25 -14.30 -40.38
N PRO A 72 4.56 -14.11 -40.50
CA PRO A 72 5.28 -13.13 -39.69
C PRO A 72 4.97 -11.66 -40.01
N HIS A 73 4.32 -11.39 -41.08
CA HIS A 73 4.01 -9.99 -41.47
C HIS A 73 2.63 -9.50 -41.04
N TYR A 74 1.98 -10.23 -40.18
CA TYR A 74 0.73 -9.78 -39.60
C TYR A 74 0.91 -8.83 -38.42
#